data_7074bf325833c4832e35df16a664f3af
#
_entry.id   7074bf325833c4832e35df16a664f3af
#
_cell.length_a   1.000
_cell.length_b   1.000
_cell.length_c   1.000
_cell.angle_alpha   90.00
_cell.angle_beta   90.00
_cell.angle_gamma   90.00
#
_symmetry.space_group_name_H-M   'P 1'
#
loop_
_entity.id
_entity.type
_entity.pdbx_description
1 polymer ?
#
loop_
_entity_poly.entity_id
_entity_poly.type
_entity_poly.pdbx_seq_one_letter_code
_entity_poly.pdbx_strand_id
1 'polypeptide(L)'
;MPQPEHDTLPPLSAQLQALIQEGWEQEVLSQLPASSEPQARTMGAFVRAKRLTCVGDLLRGRLSYVLCASSLRQLGAWAVLIGLANLSHVAWQKRLRQARDWLLWLLIELLAVTAPAAEVAQSRVILIDATRLKEPGGCGDDWRVHLGYDLVAGRLLDVRVSDRHTAEGFTLFDLRPGDLVVADRGYCRRGHLAYVLRAGAQVVVRLAVFQVPLLDEQGQPFDVLAWLKERGSGQHSCLVAFEHKGCRFAGRLIACSLPEEAAQRARAKERRKACKQQRQLKEETLYLCGWFLLFTSLATTDWSDEQVVDPLSCQVADRTAHQTDETAAQVGSGAWQDGSDQ
;
A
#
# COMPACT_ATOMS: atom_id res chain seq x y z
N MET A 1 51.96 3.69 -13.98
CA MET A 1 50.72 4.41 -14.19
C MET A 1 50.29 5.00 -12.87
N PRO A 2 50.14 6.33 -12.72
CA PRO A 2 49.65 6.93 -11.48
C PRO A 2 48.17 6.54 -11.29
N GLN A 3 47.82 6.16 -10.07
CA GLN A 3 46.44 5.94 -9.70
C GLN A 3 45.67 7.26 -9.78
N PRO A 4 44.39 7.26 -10.23
CA PRO A 4 43.59 8.46 -10.21
C PRO A 4 43.39 8.92 -8.76
N GLU A 5 43.82 10.14 -8.46
CA GLU A 5 43.48 10.83 -7.24
C GLU A 5 41.95 10.85 -7.12
N HIS A 6 41.45 10.28 -6.03
CA HIS A 6 40.06 10.40 -5.67
C HIS A 6 39.79 11.89 -5.37
N ASP A 7 39.15 12.58 -6.29
CA ASP A 7 38.58 13.90 -6.08
C ASP A 7 37.56 13.81 -4.92
N THR A 8 38.09 14.06 -3.71
CA THR A 8 37.25 14.25 -2.53
C THR A 8 36.63 15.64 -2.64
N LEU A 9 35.33 15.70 -2.92
CA LEU A 9 34.58 16.96 -2.85
C LEU A 9 34.89 17.66 -1.51
N PRO A 10 35.15 18.97 -1.51
CA PRO A 10 35.41 19.70 -0.29
C PRO A 10 34.21 19.62 0.67
N PRO A 11 34.42 19.48 1.98
CA PRO A 11 33.34 19.45 2.94
C PRO A 11 32.52 20.74 2.86
N LEU A 12 31.19 20.61 3.06
CA LEU A 12 30.27 21.76 3.14
C LEU A 12 30.78 22.76 4.19
N SER A 13 30.59 24.05 3.93
CA SER A 13 30.93 25.09 4.89
C SER A 13 30.19 24.85 6.23
N ALA A 14 30.80 25.21 7.34
CA ALA A 14 30.21 25.06 8.67
C ALA A 14 28.86 25.76 8.79
N GLN A 15 28.67 26.91 8.13
CA GLN A 15 27.40 27.62 8.07
C GLN A 15 26.32 26.83 7.38
N LEU A 16 26.62 26.19 6.23
CA LEU A 16 25.66 25.38 5.50
C LEU A 16 25.32 24.09 6.26
N GLN A 17 26.30 23.49 6.93
CA GLN A 17 26.05 22.34 7.82
C GLN A 17 25.12 22.70 8.98
N ALA A 18 25.35 23.87 9.62
CA ALA A 18 24.49 24.35 10.70
C ALA A 18 23.04 24.59 10.24
N LEU A 19 22.85 25.23 9.09
CA LEU A 19 21.52 25.46 8.49
C LEU A 19 20.78 24.16 8.16
N ILE A 20 21.48 23.20 7.59
CA ILE A 20 20.91 21.87 7.29
C ILE A 20 20.56 21.12 8.58
N GLN A 21 21.35 21.29 9.64
CA GLN A 21 21.09 20.66 10.94
C GLN A 21 19.89 21.31 11.65
N GLU A 22 19.81 22.63 11.66
CA GLU A 22 18.71 23.38 12.24
C GLU A 22 17.37 23.02 11.58
N GLY A 23 17.31 23.00 10.26
CA GLY A 23 16.10 22.56 9.53
C GLY A 23 15.69 21.13 9.87
N TRP A 24 16.67 20.23 10.01
CA TRP A 24 16.40 18.85 10.41
C TRP A 24 15.83 18.75 11.83
N GLU A 25 16.35 19.52 12.77
CA GLU A 25 15.86 19.55 14.14
C GLU A 25 14.47 20.14 14.24
N GLN A 26 14.21 21.27 13.58
CA GLN A 26 12.93 21.96 13.63
C GLN A 26 11.81 21.21 12.90
N GLU A 27 12.09 20.69 11.70
CA GLU A 27 11.04 20.11 10.84
C GLU A 27 10.81 18.62 11.09
N VAL A 28 11.81 17.89 11.56
CA VAL A 28 11.70 16.45 11.71
C VAL A 28 11.83 15.98 13.15
N LEU A 29 12.94 16.34 13.84
CA LEU A 29 13.17 15.80 15.18
C LEU A 29 12.14 16.31 16.19
N SER A 30 11.65 17.54 16.04
CA SER A 30 10.60 18.11 16.89
C SER A 30 9.27 17.35 16.80
N GLN A 31 9.02 16.65 15.71
CA GLN A 31 7.81 15.86 15.49
C GLN A 31 7.91 14.44 16.05
N LEU A 32 9.10 14.01 16.46
CA LEU A 32 9.27 12.65 16.97
C LEU A 32 8.71 12.51 18.40
N PRO A 33 8.05 11.40 18.72
CA PRO A 33 7.65 11.10 20.09
C PRO A 33 8.85 11.15 21.04
N ALA A 34 8.68 11.69 22.24
CA ALA A 34 9.73 11.76 23.25
C ALA A 34 10.33 10.39 23.62
N SER A 35 9.55 9.34 23.44
CA SER A 35 9.95 7.93 23.65
C SER A 35 10.80 7.35 22.51
N SER A 36 11.06 8.07 21.41
CA SER A 36 11.72 7.54 20.21
C SER A 36 13.11 6.98 20.48
N GLU A 37 13.94 7.69 21.25
CA GLU A 37 15.28 7.18 21.59
C GLU A 37 15.27 6.02 22.60
N PRO A 38 14.51 6.08 23.72
CA PRO A 38 14.33 4.93 24.60
C PRO A 38 13.86 3.67 23.86
N GLN A 39 12.89 3.79 23.00
CA GLN A 39 12.36 2.66 22.21
C GLN A 39 13.40 2.12 21.20
N ALA A 40 14.14 3.00 20.54
CA ALA A 40 15.21 2.58 19.64
C ALA A 40 16.28 1.75 20.37
N ARG A 41 16.57 2.10 21.61
CA ARG A 41 17.51 1.33 22.46
C ARG A 41 16.94 -0.01 22.89
N THR A 42 15.71 -0.03 23.36
CA THR A 42 14.99 -1.25 23.76
C THR A 42 14.87 -2.26 22.61
N MET A 43 14.57 -1.77 21.40
CA MET A 43 14.41 -2.59 20.19
C MET A 43 15.75 -2.91 19.49
N GLY A 44 16.88 -2.47 20.05
CA GLY A 44 18.21 -2.76 19.49
C GLY A 44 18.58 -1.99 18.23
N ALA A 45 17.79 -1.02 17.83
CA ALA A 45 18.07 -0.16 16.67
C ALA A 45 19.25 0.77 16.92
N PHE A 46 19.37 1.27 18.16
CA PHE A 46 20.42 2.20 18.59
C PHE A 46 21.07 1.76 19.90
N VAL A 47 22.03 0.85 19.82
CA VAL A 47 22.65 0.24 21.02
C VAL A 47 23.79 1.10 21.59
N ARG A 48 24.59 1.72 20.72
CA ARG A 48 25.79 2.49 21.13
C ARG A 48 25.95 3.74 20.28
N ALA A 49 26.06 4.88 20.93
CA ALA A 49 26.50 6.12 20.32
C ALA A 49 28.01 6.06 20.07
N LYS A 50 28.43 5.84 18.84
CA LYS A 50 29.85 5.90 18.43
C LYS A 50 30.02 6.93 17.32
N ARG A 51 29.77 6.54 16.08
CA ARG A 51 29.89 7.39 14.90
C ARG A 51 28.57 8.02 14.48
N LEU A 52 27.45 7.46 14.91
CA LEU A 52 26.13 8.10 14.98
C LEU A 52 25.94 8.54 16.42
N THR A 53 25.57 9.77 16.64
CA THR A 53 25.51 10.36 17.98
C THR A 53 24.15 10.20 18.62
N CYS A 54 23.09 10.22 17.83
CA CYS A 54 21.71 10.08 18.28
C CYS A 54 20.87 9.23 17.31
N VAL A 55 19.68 8.93 17.74
CA VAL A 55 18.69 8.18 16.94
C VAL A 55 18.21 8.99 15.72
N GLY A 56 18.17 10.31 15.83
CA GLY A 56 17.85 11.21 14.73
C GLY A 56 18.81 11.08 13.55
N ASP A 57 20.10 10.87 13.81
CA ASP A 57 21.11 10.65 12.77
C ASP A 57 20.84 9.34 12.01
N LEU A 58 20.42 8.30 12.74
CA LEU A 58 20.04 7.02 12.13
C LEU A 58 18.81 7.18 11.23
N LEU A 59 17.80 7.91 11.70
CA LEU A 59 16.58 8.21 10.93
C LEU A 59 16.92 9.03 9.68
N ARG A 60 17.76 10.05 9.82
CA ARG A 60 18.21 10.91 8.71
C ARG A 60 18.91 10.10 7.62
N GLY A 61 19.83 9.22 8.02
CA GLY A 61 20.48 8.31 7.10
C GLY A 61 19.50 7.35 6.42
N ARG A 62 18.47 6.87 7.14
CA ARG A 62 17.43 6.01 6.57
C ARG A 62 16.59 6.75 5.54
N LEU A 63 16.11 7.93 5.87
CA LEU A 63 15.27 8.73 4.97
C LEU A 63 16.07 9.13 3.72
N SER A 64 17.32 9.57 3.86
CA SER A 64 18.18 9.84 2.71
C SER A 64 18.37 8.62 1.81
N TYR A 65 18.61 7.45 2.38
CA TYR A 65 18.76 6.20 1.62
C TYR A 65 17.54 5.86 0.80
N VAL A 66 16.35 6.00 1.40
CA VAL A 66 15.08 5.61 0.75
C VAL A 66 14.57 6.68 -0.22
N LEU A 67 14.53 7.94 0.21
CA LEU A 67 13.92 9.02 -0.56
C LEU A 67 14.78 9.45 -1.76
N CYS A 68 16.12 9.39 -1.61
CA CYS A 68 17.03 9.73 -2.70
C CYS A 68 17.39 8.52 -3.59
N ALA A 69 16.79 7.35 -3.36
CA ALA A 69 17.08 6.11 -4.09
C ALA A 69 18.58 5.81 -4.23
N SER A 70 19.38 6.19 -3.24
CA SER A 70 20.83 6.14 -3.28
C SER A 70 21.37 4.73 -2.94
N SER A 71 22.53 4.37 -3.47
CA SER A 71 23.24 3.17 -3.01
C SER A 71 23.83 3.37 -1.61
N LEU A 72 24.12 2.29 -0.88
CA LEU A 72 24.78 2.37 0.43
C LEU A 72 26.15 3.06 0.40
N ARG A 73 26.84 3.02 -0.75
CA ARG A 73 28.11 3.75 -0.94
C ARG A 73 27.88 5.25 -1.06
N GLN A 74 26.87 5.65 -1.83
CA GLN A 74 26.45 7.05 -1.95
C GLN A 74 25.93 7.60 -0.62
N LEU A 75 25.15 6.81 0.13
CA LEU A 75 24.76 7.18 1.49
C LEU A 75 25.98 7.44 2.39
N GLY A 76 26.99 6.57 2.34
CA GLY A 76 28.22 6.76 3.11
C GLY A 76 28.95 8.05 2.75
N ALA A 77 29.11 8.33 1.46
CA ALA A 77 29.74 9.56 0.97
C ALA A 77 28.94 10.81 1.37
N TRP A 78 27.62 10.78 1.17
CA TRP A 78 26.72 11.87 1.57
C TRP A 78 26.79 12.14 3.07
N ALA A 79 26.77 11.09 3.90
CA ALA A 79 26.81 11.23 5.35
C ALA A 79 28.10 11.87 5.85
N VAL A 80 29.24 11.59 5.19
CA VAL A 80 30.51 12.27 5.46
C VAL A 80 30.48 13.73 5.03
N LEU A 81 29.95 14.00 3.84
CA LEU A 81 29.85 15.35 3.27
C LEU A 81 29.08 16.32 4.17
N ILE A 82 27.92 15.87 4.72
CA ILE A 82 27.10 16.70 5.62
C ILE A 82 27.54 16.63 7.08
N GLY A 83 28.61 15.95 7.40
CA GLY A 83 29.12 15.80 8.78
C GLY A 83 28.27 14.89 9.68
N LEU A 84 27.36 14.08 9.10
CA LEU A 84 26.47 13.20 9.86
C LEU A 84 27.21 12.03 10.49
N ALA A 85 27.94 11.26 9.70
CA ALA A 85 28.69 10.09 10.18
C ALA A 85 29.72 9.60 9.16
N ASN A 86 30.87 9.13 9.64
CA ASN A 86 31.83 8.39 8.84
C ASN A 86 31.63 6.88 9.05
N LEU A 87 30.76 6.28 8.26
CA LEU A 87 30.42 4.86 8.31
C LEU A 87 30.63 4.21 6.95
N SER A 88 31.19 2.99 6.96
CA SER A 88 31.27 2.17 5.74
C SER A 88 29.87 1.73 5.29
N HIS A 89 29.73 1.41 4.01
CA HIS A 89 28.48 0.89 3.45
C HIS A 89 27.95 -0.36 4.18
N VAL A 90 28.86 -1.25 4.63
CA VAL A 90 28.49 -2.44 5.43
C VAL A 90 27.97 -2.04 6.81
N ALA A 91 28.58 -1.03 7.44
CA ALA A 91 28.11 -0.53 8.73
C ALA A 91 26.74 0.14 8.61
N TRP A 92 26.49 0.89 7.53
CA TRP A 92 25.16 1.44 7.22
C TRP A 92 24.15 0.33 7.02
N GLN A 93 24.44 -0.68 6.19
CA GLN A 93 23.55 -1.81 5.96
C GLN A 93 23.13 -2.49 7.27
N LYS A 94 24.10 -2.77 8.15
CA LYS A 94 23.81 -3.40 9.44
C LYS A 94 22.89 -2.54 10.30
N ARG A 95 23.15 -1.24 10.42
CA ARG A 95 22.33 -0.32 11.23
C ARG A 95 20.92 -0.13 10.65
N LEU A 96 20.80 -0.01 9.34
CA LEU A 96 19.49 0.12 8.69
C LEU A 96 18.63 -1.14 8.86
N ARG A 97 19.24 -2.33 8.85
CA ARG A 97 18.53 -3.59 9.15
C ARG A 97 18.09 -3.66 10.61
N GLN A 98 18.96 -3.29 11.55
CA GLN A 98 18.65 -3.28 12.97
C GLN A 98 17.55 -2.27 13.35
N ALA A 99 17.38 -1.21 12.57
CA ALA A 99 16.37 -0.18 12.83
C ALA A 99 14.95 -0.58 12.40
N ARG A 100 14.74 -1.74 11.76
CA ARG A 100 13.47 -2.13 11.17
C ARG A 100 12.30 -2.04 12.14
N ASP A 101 12.40 -2.72 13.26
CA ASP A 101 11.29 -2.86 14.22
C ASP A 101 11.00 -1.53 14.94
N TRP A 102 12.05 -0.77 15.21
CA TRP A 102 11.91 0.60 15.74
C TRP A 102 11.24 1.55 14.74
N LEU A 103 11.59 1.48 13.46
CA LEU A 103 10.95 2.32 12.43
C LEU A 103 9.48 1.95 12.25
N LEU A 104 9.14 0.68 12.34
CA LEU A 104 7.75 0.24 12.32
C LEU A 104 6.98 0.80 13.53
N TRP A 105 7.54 0.69 14.73
CA TRP A 105 6.97 1.29 15.93
C TRP A 105 6.80 2.81 15.77
N LEU A 106 7.84 3.51 15.29
CA LEU A 106 7.80 4.96 15.08
C LEU A 106 6.68 5.37 14.08
N LEU A 107 6.54 4.61 13.01
CA LEU A 107 5.46 4.84 12.03
C LEU A 107 4.08 4.70 12.68
N ILE A 108 3.86 3.67 13.48
CA ILE A 108 2.60 3.44 14.17
C ILE A 108 2.33 4.59 15.16
N GLU A 109 3.32 5.00 15.96
CA GLU A 109 3.18 6.10 16.91
C GLU A 109 2.85 7.44 16.24
N LEU A 110 3.56 7.78 15.17
CA LEU A 110 3.32 9.04 14.44
C LEU A 110 1.92 9.07 13.81
N LEU A 111 1.45 7.93 13.29
CA LEU A 111 0.11 7.84 12.70
C LEU A 111 -1.00 7.74 13.76
N ALA A 112 -0.69 7.21 14.95
CA ALA A 112 -1.66 7.14 16.04
C ALA A 112 -1.90 8.51 16.72
N VAL A 113 -0.88 9.35 16.81
CA VAL A 113 -0.98 10.69 17.45
C VAL A 113 -1.88 11.65 16.68
N THR A 114 -2.05 11.47 15.37
CA THR A 114 -2.90 12.34 14.55
C THR A 114 -4.39 12.06 14.69
N ALA A 115 -4.78 10.97 15.37
CA ALA A 115 -6.18 10.61 15.56
C ALA A 115 -6.71 11.20 16.88
N PRO A 116 -7.82 11.97 16.88
CA PRO A 116 -8.50 12.32 18.12
C PRO A 116 -8.86 11.03 18.86
N ALA A 117 -8.75 11.05 20.20
CA ALA A 117 -9.17 9.94 21.04
C ALA A 117 -10.70 9.78 20.90
N ALA A 118 -11.14 9.13 19.83
CA ALA A 118 -12.51 8.71 19.70
C ALA A 118 -12.72 7.61 20.75
N GLU A 119 -13.71 7.78 21.60
CA GLU A 119 -14.23 6.73 22.47
C GLU A 119 -14.34 5.45 21.63
N VAL A 120 -13.92 4.32 22.18
CA VAL A 120 -13.85 3.02 21.50
C VAL A 120 -15.19 2.73 20.85
N ALA A 121 -15.32 3.07 19.58
CA ALA A 121 -16.50 2.74 18.80
C ALA A 121 -16.64 1.20 18.82
N GLN A 122 -17.82 0.72 19.11
CA GLN A 122 -18.10 -0.73 19.25
C GLN A 122 -17.83 -1.50 17.94
N SER A 123 -17.81 -0.80 16.79
CA SER A 123 -17.56 -1.38 15.47
C SER A 123 -16.49 -0.58 14.73
N ARG A 124 -15.43 -1.26 14.28
CA ARG A 124 -14.35 -0.65 13.47
C ARG A 124 -14.69 -0.77 11.98
N VAL A 125 -14.40 0.27 11.21
CA VAL A 125 -14.41 0.21 9.75
C VAL A 125 -12.96 0.17 9.28
N ILE A 126 -12.49 -1.00 8.87
CA ILE A 126 -11.08 -1.28 8.60
C ILE A 126 -10.84 -1.27 7.09
N LEU A 127 -10.13 -0.27 6.62
CA LEU A 127 -9.61 -0.24 5.26
C LEU A 127 -8.33 -1.06 5.19
N ILE A 128 -8.32 -2.09 4.35
CA ILE A 128 -7.15 -2.95 4.15
C ILE A 128 -6.62 -2.77 2.73
N ASP A 129 -5.33 -2.43 2.64
CA ASP A 129 -4.62 -2.31 1.38
C ASP A 129 -3.18 -2.82 1.49
N ALA A 130 -2.54 -3.05 0.33
CA ALA A 130 -1.13 -3.40 0.27
C ALA A 130 -0.42 -2.68 -0.87
N THR A 131 0.75 -2.17 -0.56
CA THR A 131 1.63 -1.55 -1.54
C THR A 131 2.92 -2.34 -1.71
N ARG A 132 3.48 -2.31 -2.92
CA ARG A 132 4.74 -2.96 -3.24
C ARG A 132 5.88 -1.97 -3.12
N LEU A 133 6.95 -2.39 -2.51
CA LEU A 133 8.16 -1.60 -2.37
C LEU A 133 9.32 -2.29 -3.10
N LYS A 134 10.14 -1.48 -3.75
CA LYS A 134 11.41 -1.90 -4.35
C LYS A 134 12.56 -1.54 -3.42
N GLU A 135 13.56 -2.40 -3.34
CA GLU A 135 14.83 -1.98 -2.74
C GLU A 135 15.49 -0.91 -3.63
N PRO A 136 16.14 0.10 -3.04
CA PRO A 136 16.95 1.03 -3.81
C PRO A 136 18.01 0.29 -4.64
N GLY A 137 17.98 0.49 -5.96
CA GLY A 137 18.84 -0.24 -6.91
C GLY A 137 18.35 -1.65 -7.30
N GLY A 138 17.21 -2.10 -6.79
CA GLY A 138 16.59 -3.38 -7.15
C GLY A 138 15.87 -3.33 -8.50
N CYS A 139 15.84 -4.47 -9.20
CA CYS A 139 15.17 -4.60 -10.50
C CYS A 139 13.71 -5.06 -10.42
N GLY A 140 13.17 -5.32 -9.22
CA GLY A 140 11.82 -5.86 -9.02
C GLY A 140 11.16 -5.42 -7.72
N ASP A 141 9.93 -5.90 -7.51
CA ASP A 141 9.23 -5.71 -6.26
C ASP A 141 9.81 -6.69 -5.23
N ASP A 142 10.45 -6.20 -4.17
CA ASP A 142 11.14 -7.02 -3.19
C ASP A 142 10.32 -7.23 -1.92
N TRP A 143 9.52 -6.22 -1.57
CA TRP A 143 8.74 -6.19 -0.34
C TRP A 143 7.30 -5.79 -0.62
N ARG A 144 6.41 -6.19 0.29
CA ARG A 144 5.03 -5.74 0.33
C ARG A 144 4.69 -5.23 1.71
N VAL A 145 4.10 -4.04 1.78
CA VAL A 145 3.58 -3.45 3.02
C VAL A 145 2.07 -3.61 3.00
N HIS A 146 1.55 -4.29 4.00
CA HIS A 146 0.11 -4.45 4.24
C HIS A 146 -0.31 -3.47 5.33
N LEU A 147 -1.37 -2.74 5.09
CA LEU A 147 -1.89 -1.70 5.96
C LEU A 147 -3.33 -2.01 6.36
N GLY A 148 -3.63 -1.88 7.64
CA GLY A 148 -4.98 -1.86 8.16
C GLY A 148 -5.25 -0.51 8.82
N TYR A 149 -6.20 0.26 8.32
CA TYR A 149 -6.55 1.59 8.80
C TYR A 149 -7.98 1.63 9.29
N ASP A 150 -8.18 2.07 10.53
CA ASP A 150 -9.51 2.28 11.11
C ASP A 150 -10.03 3.66 10.68
N LEU A 151 -11.04 3.66 9.81
CA LEU A 151 -11.65 4.88 9.30
C LEU A 151 -12.40 5.66 10.37
N VAL A 152 -12.97 4.98 11.36
CA VAL A 152 -13.75 5.62 12.44
C VAL A 152 -12.82 6.28 13.44
N ALA A 153 -11.81 5.54 13.90
CA ALA A 153 -10.81 6.06 14.82
C ALA A 153 -9.77 6.97 14.14
N GLY A 154 -9.72 7.01 12.80
CA GLY A 154 -8.75 7.80 12.04
C GLY A 154 -7.30 7.37 12.26
N ARG A 155 -7.03 6.09 12.55
CA ARG A 155 -5.70 5.60 12.91
C ARG A 155 -5.30 4.31 12.22
N LEU A 156 -4.00 4.13 12.10
CA LEU A 156 -3.44 2.87 11.62
C LEU A 156 -3.59 1.80 12.70
N LEU A 157 -4.18 0.65 12.34
CA LEU A 157 -4.36 -0.48 13.24
C LEU A 157 -3.18 -1.45 13.17
N ASP A 158 -2.70 -1.72 11.97
CA ASP A 158 -1.65 -2.70 11.75
C ASP A 158 -0.84 -2.35 10.49
N VAL A 159 0.46 -2.61 10.55
CA VAL A 159 1.40 -2.50 9.43
C VAL A 159 2.24 -3.75 9.38
N ARG A 160 2.14 -4.51 8.32
CA ARG A 160 2.97 -5.71 8.13
C ARG A 160 3.81 -5.62 6.88
N VAL A 161 5.08 -5.93 7.01
CA VAL A 161 6.01 -6.02 5.89
C VAL A 161 6.28 -7.48 5.61
N SER A 162 6.05 -7.90 4.39
CA SER A 162 6.31 -9.24 3.91
C SER A 162 7.19 -9.24 2.67
N ASP A 163 7.68 -10.40 2.28
CA ASP A 163 8.34 -10.58 0.99
C ASP A 163 7.33 -10.46 -0.17
N ARG A 164 7.85 -10.40 -1.39
CA ARG A 164 7.04 -10.32 -2.61
C ARG A 164 6.13 -11.55 -2.84
N HIS A 165 6.44 -12.68 -2.21
CA HIS A 165 5.71 -13.94 -2.40
C HIS A 165 4.49 -14.05 -1.49
N THR A 166 4.45 -13.30 -0.40
CA THR A 166 3.30 -13.25 0.50
C THR A 166 2.13 -12.59 -0.21
N ALA A 167 1.06 -13.34 -0.42
CA ALA A 167 -0.15 -12.84 -1.07
C ALA A 167 -0.89 -11.83 -0.20
N GLU A 168 -1.62 -10.91 -0.83
CA GLU A 168 -2.61 -10.08 -0.17
C GLU A 168 -3.68 -10.97 0.44
N GLY A 169 -4.00 -10.77 1.72
CA GLY A 169 -4.97 -11.60 2.41
C GLY A 169 -5.41 -11.06 3.76
N PHE A 170 -6.68 -11.26 4.06
CA PHE A 170 -7.26 -10.84 5.34
C PHE A 170 -6.70 -11.62 6.53
N THR A 171 -6.16 -12.82 6.32
CA THR A 171 -5.52 -13.64 7.36
C THR A 171 -4.28 -13.00 7.99
N LEU A 172 -3.78 -11.91 7.42
CA LEU A 172 -2.69 -11.13 7.98
C LEU A 172 -3.15 -10.19 9.11
N PHE A 173 -4.45 -10.01 9.31
CA PHE A 173 -5.03 -9.04 10.24
C PHE A 173 -5.87 -9.74 11.31
N ASP A 174 -5.81 -9.22 12.53
CA ASP A 174 -6.64 -9.71 13.64
C ASP A 174 -8.00 -9.02 13.61
N LEU A 175 -8.99 -9.71 13.03
CA LEU A 175 -10.36 -9.24 12.91
C LEU A 175 -11.19 -9.67 14.13
N ARG A 176 -12.16 -8.83 14.49
CA ARG A 176 -13.06 -9.03 15.63
C ARG A 176 -14.51 -9.11 15.17
N PRO A 177 -15.41 -9.76 15.90
CA PRO A 177 -16.83 -9.67 15.64
C PRO A 177 -17.30 -8.22 15.61
N GLY A 178 -18.10 -7.88 14.60
CA GLY A 178 -18.62 -6.52 14.38
C GLY A 178 -17.69 -5.60 13.57
N ASP A 179 -16.45 -5.99 13.25
CA ASP A 179 -15.62 -5.23 12.31
C ASP A 179 -16.26 -5.20 10.91
N LEU A 180 -16.15 -4.08 10.22
CA LEU A 180 -16.43 -3.96 8.79
C LEU A 180 -15.12 -3.82 8.02
N VAL A 181 -14.79 -4.80 7.19
CA VAL A 181 -13.56 -4.80 6.39
C VAL A 181 -13.86 -4.31 4.98
N VAL A 182 -13.10 -3.31 4.53
CA VAL A 182 -13.20 -2.74 3.19
C VAL A 182 -11.87 -2.95 2.47
N ALA A 183 -11.90 -3.56 1.28
CA ALA A 183 -10.67 -3.86 0.54
C ALA A 183 -10.85 -3.89 -0.97
N ASP A 184 -9.72 -3.85 -1.69
CA ASP A 184 -9.68 -3.95 -3.14
C ASP A 184 -9.81 -5.41 -3.64
N ARG A 185 -9.92 -5.55 -4.95
CA ARG A 185 -10.08 -6.80 -5.69
C ARG A 185 -9.01 -7.86 -5.39
N GLY A 186 -7.78 -7.46 -5.03
CA GLY A 186 -6.69 -8.37 -4.67
C GLY A 186 -7.03 -9.27 -3.49
N TYR A 187 -7.85 -8.80 -2.57
CA TYR A 187 -8.30 -9.51 -1.37
C TYR A 187 -9.51 -10.42 -1.61
N CYS A 188 -10.20 -10.30 -2.75
CA CYS A 188 -11.41 -11.05 -3.06
C CYS A 188 -11.09 -12.49 -3.46
N ARG A 189 -10.89 -13.35 -2.47
CA ARG A 189 -10.67 -14.79 -2.62
C ARG A 189 -11.56 -15.55 -1.64
N ARG A 190 -12.12 -16.68 -2.05
CA ARG A 190 -13.05 -17.48 -1.21
C ARG A 190 -12.55 -17.73 0.22
N GLY A 191 -11.30 -18.16 0.36
CA GLY A 191 -10.71 -18.44 1.67
C GLY A 191 -10.56 -17.21 2.55
N HIS A 192 -10.24 -16.06 1.96
CA HIS A 192 -10.10 -14.79 2.65
C HIS A 192 -11.44 -14.23 3.09
N LEU A 193 -12.45 -14.27 2.22
CA LEU A 193 -13.82 -13.86 2.58
C LEU A 193 -14.39 -14.75 3.69
N ALA A 194 -14.21 -16.07 3.57
CA ALA A 194 -14.63 -17.00 4.60
C ALA A 194 -13.93 -16.76 5.95
N TYR A 195 -12.67 -16.31 5.96
CA TYR A 195 -11.95 -15.93 7.18
C TYR A 195 -12.62 -14.74 7.86
N VAL A 196 -12.92 -13.67 7.13
CA VAL A 196 -13.61 -12.48 7.65
C VAL A 196 -14.95 -12.86 8.27
N LEU A 197 -15.79 -13.59 7.51
CA LEU A 197 -17.14 -13.94 7.95
C LEU A 197 -17.15 -14.92 9.14
N ARG A 198 -16.17 -15.83 9.22
CA ARG A 198 -16.00 -16.72 10.39
C ARG A 198 -15.54 -15.98 11.63
N ALA A 199 -14.82 -14.87 11.49
CA ALA A 199 -14.45 -14.00 12.60
C ALA A 199 -15.65 -13.19 13.15
N GLY A 200 -16.85 -13.32 12.55
CA GLY A 200 -18.00 -12.51 12.88
C GLY A 200 -17.92 -11.06 12.36
N ALA A 201 -16.99 -10.80 11.46
CA ALA A 201 -16.81 -9.51 10.81
C ALA A 201 -17.62 -9.44 9.51
N GLN A 202 -17.88 -8.22 9.04
CA GLN A 202 -18.54 -7.92 7.78
C GLN A 202 -17.49 -7.53 6.71
N VAL A 203 -17.85 -7.67 5.43
CA VAL A 203 -16.92 -7.35 4.34
C VAL A 203 -17.60 -6.56 3.23
N VAL A 204 -16.87 -5.59 2.68
CA VAL A 204 -17.13 -4.93 1.42
C VAL A 204 -15.87 -5.04 0.57
N VAL A 205 -15.93 -5.70 -0.57
CA VAL A 205 -14.76 -5.94 -1.41
C VAL A 205 -15.12 -5.85 -2.90
N ARG A 206 -14.20 -5.33 -3.70
CA ARG A 206 -14.34 -5.40 -5.16
C ARG A 206 -14.33 -6.86 -5.61
N LEU A 207 -15.37 -7.28 -6.30
CA LEU A 207 -15.52 -8.68 -6.71
C LEU A 207 -14.50 -9.09 -7.78
N ALA A 208 -13.83 -10.20 -7.54
CA ALA A 208 -13.03 -10.92 -8.51
C ALA A 208 -13.85 -12.11 -9.06
N VAL A 209 -14.71 -11.85 -10.05
CA VAL A 209 -15.72 -12.80 -10.57
C VAL A 209 -15.17 -14.20 -10.81
N PHE A 210 -13.96 -14.31 -11.41
CA PHE A 210 -13.35 -15.60 -11.72
C PHE A 210 -12.67 -16.30 -10.52
N GLN A 211 -12.47 -15.59 -9.39
CA GLN A 211 -11.84 -16.16 -8.19
C GLN A 211 -12.85 -16.58 -7.11
N VAL A 212 -14.03 -16.00 -7.16
CA VAL A 212 -15.13 -16.29 -6.25
C VAL A 212 -16.38 -16.67 -7.07
N PRO A 213 -16.51 -17.95 -7.48
CA PRO A 213 -17.73 -18.44 -8.09
C PRO A 213 -18.90 -18.22 -7.13
N LEU A 214 -19.89 -17.50 -7.61
CA LEU A 214 -21.10 -17.19 -6.85
C LEU A 214 -22.18 -18.22 -7.09
N LEU A 215 -23.07 -18.33 -6.13
CA LEU A 215 -24.28 -19.13 -6.16
C LEU A 215 -25.49 -18.22 -6.02
N ASP A 216 -26.60 -18.57 -6.63
CA ASP A 216 -27.88 -17.94 -6.39
C ASP A 216 -28.53 -18.36 -5.06
N GLU A 217 -29.72 -17.88 -4.77
CA GLU A 217 -30.42 -18.23 -3.54
C GLU A 217 -30.76 -19.72 -3.45
N GLN A 218 -30.95 -20.40 -4.58
CA GLN A 218 -31.23 -21.83 -4.70
C GLN A 218 -29.97 -22.69 -4.61
N GLY A 219 -28.77 -22.07 -4.56
CA GLY A 219 -27.48 -22.79 -4.52
C GLY A 219 -26.96 -23.22 -5.88
N GLN A 220 -27.55 -22.74 -6.97
CA GLN A 220 -27.08 -23.01 -8.32
C GLN A 220 -25.95 -22.00 -8.70
N PRO A 221 -25.05 -22.37 -9.63
CA PRO A 221 -24.04 -21.46 -10.13
C PRO A 221 -24.66 -20.18 -10.69
N PHE A 222 -24.23 -19.03 -10.19
CA PHE A 222 -24.70 -17.71 -10.59
C PHE A 222 -23.81 -17.11 -11.69
N ASP A 223 -24.36 -16.96 -12.90
CA ASP A 223 -23.64 -16.33 -14.02
C ASP A 223 -23.78 -14.81 -13.96
N VAL A 224 -22.73 -14.16 -13.37
CA VAL A 224 -22.65 -12.70 -13.25
C VAL A 224 -22.73 -12.00 -14.61
N LEU A 225 -22.12 -12.58 -15.66
CA LEU A 225 -22.09 -11.98 -16.99
C LEU A 225 -23.48 -12.00 -17.67
N ALA A 226 -24.15 -13.14 -17.62
CA ALA A 226 -25.50 -13.28 -18.14
C ALA A 226 -26.45 -12.33 -17.41
N TRP A 227 -26.37 -12.28 -16.08
CA TRP A 227 -27.19 -11.40 -15.24
C TRP A 227 -26.97 -9.92 -15.57
N LEU A 228 -25.73 -9.46 -15.78
CA LEU A 228 -25.44 -8.08 -16.16
C LEU A 228 -25.95 -7.73 -17.57
N LYS A 229 -25.84 -8.67 -18.53
CA LYS A 229 -26.34 -8.45 -19.90
C LYS A 229 -27.86 -8.31 -19.94
N GLU A 230 -28.56 -9.08 -19.12
CA GLU A 230 -30.01 -9.00 -18.99
C GLU A 230 -30.48 -7.68 -18.39
N ARG A 231 -29.75 -7.15 -17.40
CA ARG A 231 -30.15 -5.93 -16.68
C ARG A 231 -29.77 -4.64 -17.41
N GLY A 232 -28.76 -4.68 -18.26
CA GLY A 232 -28.26 -3.48 -18.95
C GLY A 232 -27.52 -2.52 -18.02
N SER A 233 -27.27 -1.29 -18.48
CA SER A 233 -26.55 -0.27 -17.73
C SER A 233 -27.34 0.20 -16.49
N GLY A 234 -26.62 0.75 -15.50
CA GLY A 234 -27.21 1.25 -14.27
C GLY A 234 -26.58 0.61 -13.01
N GLN A 235 -27.29 0.78 -11.89
CA GLN A 235 -26.96 0.13 -10.63
C GLN A 235 -27.93 -1.01 -10.37
N HIS A 236 -27.40 -2.18 -10.05
CA HIS A 236 -28.20 -3.39 -9.81
C HIS A 236 -27.63 -4.13 -8.61
N SER A 237 -28.47 -4.81 -7.86
CA SER A 237 -28.02 -5.72 -6.81
C SER A 237 -28.86 -6.99 -6.75
N CYS A 238 -28.29 -8.05 -6.22
CA CYS A 238 -28.97 -9.30 -5.94
C CYS A 238 -28.31 -10.05 -4.79
N LEU A 239 -29.08 -10.91 -4.12
CA LEU A 239 -28.57 -11.82 -3.12
C LEU A 239 -27.79 -12.94 -3.80
N VAL A 240 -26.62 -13.24 -3.26
CA VAL A 240 -25.74 -14.29 -3.74
C VAL A 240 -25.08 -14.99 -2.58
N ALA A 241 -24.46 -16.12 -2.84
CA ALA A 241 -23.63 -16.81 -1.87
C ALA A 241 -22.36 -17.32 -2.52
N PHE A 242 -21.37 -17.72 -1.72
CA PHE A 242 -20.24 -18.53 -2.17
C PHE A 242 -19.99 -19.67 -1.19
N GLU A 243 -19.30 -20.70 -1.64
CA GLU A 243 -18.93 -21.83 -0.80
C GLU A 243 -17.42 -21.91 -0.56
N HIS A 244 -17.03 -22.22 0.66
CA HIS A 244 -15.65 -22.52 1.03
C HIS A 244 -15.58 -23.62 2.08
N LYS A 245 -14.90 -24.73 1.76
CA LYS A 245 -14.74 -25.90 2.65
C LYS A 245 -16.07 -26.41 3.23
N GLY A 246 -17.06 -26.59 2.37
CA GLY A 246 -18.39 -27.12 2.73
C GLY A 246 -19.27 -26.13 3.51
N CYS A 247 -18.83 -24.90 3.73
CA CYS A 247 -19.66 -23.86 4.35
C CYS A 247 -20.14 -22.87 3.27
N ARG A 248 -21.44 -22.54 3.32
CA ARG A 248 -22.05 -21.51 2.47
C ARG A 248 -22.06 -20.18 3.21
N PHE A 249 -21.64 -19.11 2.52
CA PHE A 249 -21.61 -17.75 3.02
C PHE A 249 -22.49 -16.88 2.15
N ALA A 250 -23.55 -16.34 2.73
CA ALA A 250 -24.47 -15.43 2.05
C ALA A 250 -23.86 -14.02 1.95
N GLY A 251 -24.28 -13.29 0.95
CA GLY A 251 -23.93 -11.90 0.74
C GLY A 251 -24.75 -11.30 -0.38
N ARG A 252 -24.34 -10.13 -0.83
CA ARG A 252 -24.98 -9.35 -1.88
C ARG A 252 -23.96 -8.96 -2.94
N LEU A 253 -24.30 -9.15 -4.19
CA LEU A 253 -23.60 -8.58 -5.33
C LEU A 253 -24.19 -7.21 -5.62
N ILE A 254 -23.36 -6.17 -5.69
CA ILE A 254 -23.74 -4.84 -6.16
C ILE A 254 -22.93 -4.56 -7.42
N ALA A 255 -23.61 -4.16 -8.49
CA ALA A 255 -23.02 -3.86 -9.79
C ALA A 255 -23.40 -2.45 -10.22
N CYS A 256 -22.40 -1.62 -10.53
CA CYS A 256 -22.61 -0.29 -11.08
C CYS A 256 -21.93 -0.20 -12.46
N SER A 257 -22.66 0.20 -13.50
CA SER A 257 -22.05 0.46 -14.81
C SER A 257 -21.16 1.71 -14.72
N LEU A 258 -19.96 1.61 -15.27
CA LEU A 258 -19.04 2.75 -15.32
C LEU A 258 -19.47 3.72 -16.43
N PRO A 259 -19.24 5.03 -16.27
CA PRO A 259 -19.32 5.98 -17.39
C PRO A 259 -18.45 5.50 -18.56
N GLU A 260 -18.90 5.73 -19.80
CA GLU A 260 -18.25 5.15 -20.99
C GLU A 260 -16.75 5.51 -21.08
N GLU A 261 -16.35 6.72 -20.71
CA GLU A 261 -14.95 7.11 -20.68
C GLU A 261 -14.12 6.29 -19.69
N ALA A 262 -14.66 6.01 -18.49
CA ALA A 262 -14.01 5.20 -17.49
C ALA A 262 -13.92 3.74 -17.94
N ALA A 263 -14.98 3.21 -18.54
CA ALA A 263 -15.05 1.88 -19.12
C ALA A 263 -14.02 1.70 -20.26
N GLN A 264 -13.87 2.70 -21.15
CA GLN A 264 -12.88 2.69 -22.23
C GLN A 264 -11.44 2.70 -21.66
N ARG A 265 -11.16 3.53 -20.65
CA ARG A 265 -9.86 3.53 -19.97
C ARG A 265 -9.54 2.17 -19.34
N ALA A 266 -10.52 1.57 -18.65
CA ALA A 266 -10.37 0.25 -18.03
C ALA A 266 -10.11 -0.85 -19.09
N ARG A 267 -10.85 -0.86 -20.20
CA ARG A 267 -10.64 -1.78 -21.33
C ARG A 267 -9.26 -1.59 -21.96
N ALA A 268 -8.83 -0.35 -22.17
CA ALA A 268 -7.51 -0.04 -22.73
C ALA A 268 -6.38 -0.53 -21.81
N LYS A 269 -6.51 -0.33 -20.49
CA LYS A 269 -5.57 -0.83 -19.46
C LYS A 269 -5.48 -2.36 -19.50
N GLU A 270 -6.62 -3.07 -19.58
CA GLU A 270 -6.63 -4.53 -19.61
C GLU A 270 -6.04 -5.09 -20.92
N ARG A 271 -6.30 -4.44 -22.08
CA ARG A 271 -5.65 -4.78 -23.37
C ARG A 271 -4.13 -4.65 -23.29
N ARG A 272 -3.62 -3.54 -22.73
CA ARG A 272 -2.16 -3.32 -22.55
C ARG A 272 -1.55 -4.40 -21.65
N LYS A 273 -2.25 -4.76 -20.56
CA LYS A 273 -1.81 -5.81 -19.65
C LYS A 273 -1.79 -7.17 -20.33
N ALA A 274 -2.82 -7.52 -21.08
CA ALA A 274 -2.89 -8.76 -21.83
C ALA A 274 -1.78 -8.85 -22.89
N CYS A 275 -1.49 -7.78 -23.61
CA CYS A 275 -0.39 -7.68 -24.57
C CYS A 275 0.97 -7.92 -23.90
N LYS A 276 1.26 -7.25 -22.76
CA LYS A 276 2.50 -7.47 -21.99
C LYS A 276 2.66 -8.92 -21.48
N GLN A 277 1.56 -9.58 -21.18
CA GLN A 277 1.51 -10.97 -20.69
C GLN A 277 1.38 -12.00 -21.81
N GLN A 278 1.35 -11.59 -23.09
CA GLN A 278 1.13 -12.43 -24.26
C GLN A 278 -0.12 -13.33 -24.12
N ARG A 279 -1.18 -12.79 -23.49
CA ARG A 279 -2.42 -13.48 -23.17
C ARG A 279 -3.53 -13.06 -24.13
N GLN A 280 -4.30 -14.02 -24.62
CA GLN A 280 -5.54 -13.72 -25.35
C GLN A 280 -6.58 -13.14 -24.38
N LEU A 281 -7.23 -12.07 -24.82
CA LEU A 281 -8.23 -11.37 -24.05
C LEU A 281 -9.63 -11.79 -24.52
N LYS A 282 -10.42 -12.30 -23.58
CA LYS A 282 -11.82 -12.70 -23.86
C LYS A 282 -12.71 -11.47 -23.89
N GLU A 283 -13.72 -11.47 -24.75
CA GLU A 283 -14.72 -10.40 -24.83
C GLU A 283 -15.47 -10.20 -23.52
N GLU A 284 -15.75 -11.29 -22.81
CA GLU A 284 -16.37 -11.29 -21.48
C GLU A 284 -15.56 -10.43 -20.48
N THR A 285 -14.22 -10.55 -20.50
CA THR A 285 -13.35 -9.74 -19.65
C THR A 285 -13.45 -8.27 -20.01
N LEU A 286 -13.53 -7.94 -21.30
CA LEU A 286 -13.70 -6.55 -21.76
C LEU A 286 -15.07 -5.99 -21.36
N TYR A 287 -16.12 -6.80 -21.42
CA TYR A 287 -17.45 -6.42 -20.97
C TYR A 287 -17.44 -6.09 -19.46
N LEU A 288 -16.87 -6.97 -18.65
CA LEU A 288 -16.74 -6.78 -17.20
C LEU A 288 -15.88 -5.58 -16.81
N CYS A 289 -14.96 -5.12 -17.67
CA CYS A 289 -14.22 -3.86 -17.44
C CYS A 289 -15.11 -2.61 -17.44
N GLY A 290 -16.31 -2.69 -18.00
CA GLY A 290 -17.31 -1.62 -17.96
C GLY A 290 -18.11 -1.56 -16.66
N TRP A 291 -17.81 -2.42 -15.68
CA TRP A 291 -18.56 -2.55 -14.47
C TRP A 291 -17.70 -2.42 -13.21
N PHE A 292 -18.26 -1.76 -12.20
CA PHE A 292 -17.76 -1.77 -10.85
C PHE A 292 -18.58 -2.76 -10.05
N LEU A 293 -17.96 -3.87 -9.65
CA LEU A 293 -18.62 -4.99 -8.99
C LEU A 293 -18.16 -5.10 -7.56
N LEU A 294 -19.08 -5.17 -6.61
CA LEU A 294 -18.83 -5.36 -5.19
C LEU A 294 -19.50 -6.63 -4.69
N PHE A 295 -18.80 -7.33 -3.80
CA PHE A 295 -19.40 -8.32 -2.92
C PHE A 295 -19.42 -7.74 -1.50
N THR A 296 -20.58 -7.83 -0.84
CA THR A 296 -20.74 -7.42 0.56
C THR A 296 -21.55 -8.43 1.35
N SER A 297 -21.23 -8.56 2.63
CA SER A 297 -22.04 -9.32 3.60
C SER A 297 -23.05 -8.43 4.36
N LEU A 298 -23.01 -7.12 4.15
CA LEU A 298 -23.94 -6.18 4.79
C LEU A 298 -25.37 -6.41 4.31
N ALA A 299 -26.31 -6.48 5.24
CA ALA A 299 -27.74 -6.65 4.93
C ALA A 299 -28.30 -5.37 4.29
N THR A 300 -29.26 -5.55 3.38
CA THR A 300 -29.98 -4.42 2.75
C THR A 300 -30.82 -3.61 3.73
N THR A 301 -31.24 -4.23 4.84
CA THR A 301 -31.97 -3.55 5.91
C THR A 301 -31.16 -2.48 6.62
N ASP A 302 -29.85 -2.66 6.70
CA ASP A 302 -28.98 -1.83 7.49
C ASP A 302 -28.17 -0.84 6.62
N TRP A 303 -27.87 -1.25 5.37
CA TRP A 303 -27.05 -0.51 4.42
C TRP A 303 -27.65 -0.53 3.01
N SER A 304 -28.02 0.63 2.48
CA SER A 304 -28.44 0.73 1.07
C SER A 304 -27.26 0.46 0.11
N ASP A 305 -27.58 0.20 -1.15
CA ASP A 305 -26.55 0.00 -2.17
C ASP A 305 -25.67 1.24 -2.35
N GLU A 306 -26.27 2.45 -2.31
CA GLU A 306 -25.56 3.72 -2.40
C GLU A 306 -24.59 3.89 -1.24
N GLN A 307 -25.02 3.59 -0.01
CA GLN A 307 -24.16 3.68 1.19
C GLN A 307 -22.98 2.72 1.14
N VAL A 308 -23.11 1.58 0.48
CA VAL A 308 -22.00 0.62 0.30
C VAL A 308 -21.04 1.05 -0.82
N VAL A 309 -21.57 1.67 -1.88
CA VAL A 309 -20.79 2.05 -3.06
C VAL A 309 -19.98 3.33 -2.81
N ASP A 310 -20.53 4.32 -2.12
CA ASP A 310 -19.99 5.68 -1.98
C ASP A 310 -18.56 5.72 -1.37
N PRO A 311 -18.25 5.02 -0.27
CA PRO A 311 -16.90 5.03 0.31
C PRO A 311 -15.82 4.43 -0.60
N LEU A 312 -16.20 3.55 -1.52
CA LEU A 312 -15.29 2.86 -2.43
C LEU A 312 -15.15 3.56 -3.78
N SER A 313 -16.15 4.33 -4.20
CA SER A 313 -16.08 5.13 -5.42
C SER A 313 -15.03 6.23 -5.31
N CYS A 314 -14.87 6.86 -4.15
CA CYS A 314 -13.80 7.84 -3.87
C CYS A 314 -12.40 7.24 -4.02
N GLN A 315 -12.17 6.00 -3.56
CA GLN A 315 -10.86 5.34 -3.71
C GLN A 315 -10.51 4.97 -5.14
N VAL A 316 -11.50 4.64 -5.98
CA VAL A 316 -11.27 4.29 -7.40
C VAL A 316 -10.91 5.53 -8.21
N ALA A 317 -11.50 6.68 -7.91
CA ALA A 317 -11.16 7.95 -8.55
C ALA A 317 -9.73 8.41 -8.21
N ASP A 318 -9.32 8.25 -6.95
CA ASP A 318 -8.01 8.69 -6.46
C ASP A 318 -6.87 7.80 -7.02
N ARG A 319 -7.04 6.48 -7.08
CA ARG A 319 -6.04 5.57 -7.70
C ARG A 319 -5.87 5.76 -9.20
N THR A 320 -6.89 6.23 -9.92
CA THR A 320 -6.75 6.57 -11.34
C THR A 320 -5.96 7.87 -11.51
N ALA A 321 -6.05 8.81 -10.60
CA ALA A 321 -5.28 10.06 -10.62
C ALA A 321 -3.78 9.81 -10.28
N HIS A 322 -3.47 9.07 -9.22
CA HIS A 322 -2.07 8.79 -8.84
C HIS A 322 -1.31 7.92 -9.84
N GLN A 323 -1.96 6.99 -10.55
CA GLN A 323 -1.29 6.18 -11.58
C GLN A 323 -0.98 6.95 -12.88
N THR A 324 -1.64 8.09 -13.12
CA THR A 324 -1.27 8.99 -14.23
C THR A 324 -0.03 9.81 -13.91
N ASP A 325 0.19 10.22 -12.67
CA ASP A 325 1.38 10.98 -12.26
C ASP A 325 2.66 10.12 -12.22
N GLU A 326 2.59 8.86 -11.78
CA GLU A 326 3.75 7.96 -11.83
C GLU A 326 4.18 7.64 -13.27
N THR A 327 3.24 7.57 -14.21
CA THR A 327 3.56 7.32 -15.63
C THR A 327 4.15 8.57 -16.30
N ALA A 328 3.73 9.77 -15.91
CA ALA A 328 4.30 11.03 -16.39
C ALA A 328 5.72 11.27 -15.88
N ALA A 329 6.01 10.91 -14.63
CA ALA A 329 7.35 11.00 -14.05
C ALA A 329 8.35 10.02 -14.69
N GLN A 330 7.90 8.85 -15.16
CA GLN A 330 8.76 7.88 -15.86
C GLN A 330 9.02 8.26 -17.34
N VAL A 331 8.16 9.02 -17.99
CA VAL A 331 8.37 9.51 -19.37
C VAL A 331 9.32 10.71 -19.39
N GLY A 332 9.36 11.51 -18.32
CA GLY A 332 10.28 12.67 -18.21
C GLY A 332 11.74 12.31 -17.99
N SER A 333 12.06 11.08 -17.53
CA SER A 333 13.45 10.66 -17.29
C SER A 333 14.12 9.96 -18.48
N GLY A 334 13.39 9.74 -19.57
CA GLY A 334 13.91 9.08 -20.80
C GLY A 334 14.39 10.02 -21.91
N ALA A 335 14.34 11.34 -21.73
CA ALA A 335 14.59 12.32 -22.81
C ALA A 335 15.97 13.01 -22.75
N TRP A 336 16.95 12.42 -22.05
CA TRP A 336 18.33 12.97 -22.02
C TRP A 336 19.36 11.89 -22.37
N GLN A 337 19.31 11.35 -23.59
CA GLN A 337 20.43 10.73 -24.29
C GLN A 337 20.10 10.75 -25.80
N ASP A 338 20.62 11.75 -26.48
CA ASP A 338 21.22 11.68 -27.81
C ASP A 338 21.55 13.11 -28.26
N GLY A 339 22.82 13.41 -28.37
CA GLY A 339 23.30 14.68 -28.89
C GLY A 339 24.82 14.81 -28.74
N SER A 340 25.55 13.82 -29.24
CA SER A 340 26.97 14.07 -29.59
C SER A 340 27.35 13.10 -30.70
N ASP A 341 27.25 13.57 -31.96
CA ASP A 341 28.17 13.25 -33.03
C ASP A 341 27.84 14.16 -34.24
N GLN A 342 28.59 15.25 -34.36
CA GLN A 342 29.16 15.79 -35.59
C GLN A 342 30.19 16.84 -35.24
#